data_8fc0ce6aa05da88d9883c1fced84a87a
#
_entry.id   8fc0ce6aa05da88d9883c1fced84a87a
#
_cell.length_a   1.000
_cell.length_b   1.000
_cell.length_c   1.000
_cell.angle_alpha   90.00
_cell.angle_beta   90.00
_cell.angle_gamma   90.00
#
_symmetry.space_group_name_H-M   'P 1'
#
loop_
_entity.id
_entity.type
_entity.pdbx_description
1 polymer ?
#
loop_
_entity_poly.entity_id
_entity_poly.type
_entity_poly.pdbx_seq_one_letter_code
_entity_poly.pdbx_strand_id
1 'polypeptide(L)'
;MASIALWANKNGCDKLNFTYKTYSAEDTIALGREIGRRLHGGEVIAYRGGLGAGKTTITRGISEGMGLGDEVTSPTFALVNEYRKKDCPISLIHFDMYRITSGQDLETTGFFDYMDDDAVLAVEWSENIDEDLPEDCIKITINRLSDDEREIVIETCDGDVRFENIGN
;
A
#
# COMPACT_ATOMS: atom_id res chain seq x y z
N MET A 1 -19.36 -9.10 -0.46
CA MET A 1 -18.99 -9.68 0.84
C MET A 1 -17.49 -9.92 0.85
N ALA A 2 -16.76 -9.38 1.82
CA ALA A 2 -15.36 -9.73 2.01
C ALA A 2 -15.27 -11.15 2.58
N SER A 3 -14.37 -11.97 2.04
CA SER A 3 -14.07 -13.30 2.60
C SER A 3 -12.90 -13.15 3.56
N ILE A 4 -13.06 -13.51 4.82
CA ILE A 4 -11.99 -13.54 5.82
C ILE A 4 -11.38 -14.95 5.81
N ALA A 5 -10.09 -15.05 5.51
CA ALA A 5 -9.34 -16.28 5.66
C ALA A 5 -8.21 -16.07 6.67
N LEU A 6 -8.21 -16.87 7.74
CA LEU A 6 -7.11 -16.93 8.72
C LEU A 6 -6.05 -17.93 8.23
N TRP A 7 -4.80 -17.46 8.13
CA TRP A 7 -3.62 -18.29 7.85
C TRP A 7 -2.59 -18.10 8.96
N ALA A 8 -2.27 -19.15 9.68
CA ALA A 8 -1.20 -19.13 10.68
C ALA A 8 0.17 -19.17 9.98
N ASN A 9 1.02 -18.17 10.24
CA ASN A 9 2.40 -18.15 9.81
C ASN A 9 3.33 -18.57 10.95
N LYS A 10 4.47 -19.21 10.62
CA LYS A 10 5.41 -19.83 11.57
C LYS A 10 6.13 -18.88 12.54
N ASN A 11 5.90 -17.56 12.44
CA ASN A 11 6.58 -16.51 13.20
C ASN A 11 5.65 -15.68 14.13
N GLY A 12 4.53 -16.22 14.57
CA GLY A 12 3.86 -15.74 15.78
C GLY A 12 2.85 -14.62 15.63
N CYS A 13 2.62 -14.04 14.43
CA CYS A 13 1.50 -13.15 14.18
C CYS A 13 0.55 -13.78 13.16
N ASP A 14 -0.67 -14.09 13.58
CA ASP A 14 -1.73 -14.52 12.66
C ASP A 14 -2.04 -13.34 11.72
N LYS A 15 -2.30 -13.65 10.44
CA LYS A 15 -2.58 -12.64 9.42
C LYS A 15 -4.06 -12.66 9.05
N LEU A 16 -4.64 -11.47 8.96
CA LEU A 16 -6.00 -11.26 8.44
C LEU A 16 -5.93 -10.89 6.96
N ASN A 17 -6.78 -11.48 6.14
CA ASN A 17 -6.86 -11.19 4.72
C ASN A 17 -8.27 -10.71 4.36
N PHE A 18 -8.34 -9.55 3.68
CA PHE A 18 -9.56 -8.96 3.16
C PHE A 18 -9.47 -8.92 1.64
N THR A 19 -10.40 -9.58 0.95
CA THR A 19 -10.38 -9.65 -0.53
C THR A 19 -11.50 -8.81 -1.11
N TYR A 20 -11.14 -7.93 -2.05
CA TYR A 20 -12.03 -7.05 -2.78
C TYR A 20 -11.89 -7.27 -4.29
N LYS A 21 -12.96 -7.07 -5.03
CA LYS A 21 -12.92 -7.02 -6.50
C LYS A 21 -13.31 -5.62 -6.97
N THR A 22 -12.57 -5.13 -7.95
CA THR A 22 -12.85 -3.88 -8.65
C THR A 22 -13.02 -4.17 -10.13
N TYR A 23 -13.90 -3.43 -10.79
CA TYR A 23 -14.30 -3.65 -12.18
C TYR A 23 -13.94 -2.46 -13.08
N SER A 24 -13.27 -1.47 -12.51
CA SER A 24 -12.78 -0.28 -13.21
C SER A 24 -11.61 0.36 -12.44
N ALA A 25 -10.93 1.31 -13.09
CA ALA A 25 -9.94 2.14 -12.41
C ALA A 25 -10.58 3.01 -11.31
N GLU A 26 -11.78 3.50 -11.56
CA GLU A 26 -12.58 4.30 -10.62
C GLU A 26 -12.93 3.50 -9.37
N ASP A 27 -13.33 2.22 -9.50
CA ASP A 27 -13.58 1.34 -8.37
C ASP A 27 -12.31 1.12 -7.55
N THR A 28 -11.16 0.94 -8.23
CA THR A 28 -9.85 0.79 -7.57
C THR A 28 -9.46 2.05 -6.81
N ILE A 29 -9.70 3.23 -7.38
CA ILE A 29 -9.49 4.51 -6.70
C ILE A 29 -10.45 4.65 -5.51
N ALA A 30 -11.72 4.27 -5.67
CA ALA A 30 -12.71 4.34 -4.58
C ALA A 30 -12.29 3.43 -3.40
N LEU A 31 -11.84 2.20 -3.67
CA LEU A 31 -11.29 1.31 -2.65
C LEU A 31 -10.06 1.94 -1.97
N GLY A 32 -9.14 2.50 -2.76
CA GLY A 32 -7.96 3.22 -2.24
C GLY A 32 -8.34 4.38 -1.31
N ARG A 33 -9.38 5.15 -1.68
CA ARG A 33 -9.89 6.27 -0.86
C ARG A 33 -10.39 5.78 0.51
N GLU A 34 -11.08 4.67 0.55
CA GLU A 34 -11.54 4.07 1.79
C GLU A 34 -10.37 3.54 2.66
N ILE A 35 -9.34 2.97 2.03
CA ILE A 35 -8.10 2.61 2.72
C ILE A 35 -7.45 3.86 3.32
N GLY A 36 -7.24 4.90 2.51
CA GLY A 36 -6.58 6.14 2.92
C GLY A 36 -7.24 6.84 4.11
N ARG A 37 -8.58 6.80 4.20
CA ARG A 37 -9.33 7.35 5.34
C ARG A 37 -9.08 6.62 6.67
N ARG A 38 -8.52 5.41 6.63
CA ARG A 38 -8.27 4.54 7.78
C ARG A 38 -6.81 4.49 8.21
N LEU A 39 -5.94 5.22 7.51
CA LEU A 39 -4.54 5.36 7.87
C LEU A 39 -4.35 6.49 8.88
N HIS A 40 -3.38 6.30 9.77
CA HIS A 40 -3.16 7.19 10.89
C HIS A 40 -1.76 7.82 10.92
N GLY A 41 -0.85 7.35 10.04
CA GLY A 41 0.58 7.66 10.04
C GLY A 41 1.40 6.56 10.71
N GLY A 42 2.64 6.42 10.29
CA GLY A 42 3.55 5.35 10.72
C GLY A 42 3.38 4.03 9.95
N GLU A 43 2.33 3.89 9.13
CA GLU A 43 2.11 2.65 8.39
C GLU A 43 3.01 2.53 7.16
N VAL A 44 3.43 1.29 6.88
CA VAL A 44 4.07 0.90 5.62
C VAL A 44 3.09 0.04 4.83
N ILE A 45 2.77 0.46 3.62
CA ILE A 45 1.97 -0.29 2.65
C ILE A 45 2.92 -0.93 1.64
N ALA A 46 2.96 -2.25 1.62
CA ALA A 46 3.80 -3.05 0.74
C ALA A 46 2.96 -3.59 -0.42
N TYR A 47 3.13 -3.03 -1.62
CA TYR A 47 2.42 -3.50 -2.80
C TYR A 47 3.10 -4.68 -3.46
N ARG A 48 2.27 -5.65 -3.87
CA ARG A 48 2.65 -6.76 -4.73
C ARG A 48 1.76 -6.79 -5.96
N GLY A 49 2.33 -7.09 -7.09
CA GLY A 49 1.62 -7.16 -8.38
C GLY A 49 2.50 -6.72 -9.54
N GLY A 50 2.27 -7.30 -10.70
CA GLY A 50 3.06 -7.04 -11.90
C GLY A 50 2.92 -5.61 -12.43
N LEU A 51 3.64 -5.33 -13.51
CA LEU A 51 3.53 -4.07 -14.23
C LEU A 51 2.08 -3.86 -14.72
N GLY A 52 1.54 -2.66 -14.50
CA GLY A 52 0.17 -2.33 -14.88
C GLY A 52 -0.92 -2.99 -14.01
N ALA A 53 -0.57 -3.61 -12.88
CA ALA A 53 -1.56 -4.20 -11.98
C ALA A 53 -2.52 -3.17 -11.38
N GLY A 54 -2.09 -1.91 -11.19
CA GLY A 54 -2.91 -0.84 -10.61
C GLY A 54 -2.37 -0.29 -9.29
N LYS A 55 -1.09 -0.51 -8.98
CA LYS A 55 -0.45 -0.01 -7.76
C LYS A 55 -0.55 1.51 -7.64
N THR A 56 -0.16 2.24 -8.68
CA THR A 56 -0.28 3.70 -8.72
C THR A 56 -1.75 4.15 -8.69
N THR A 57 -2.66 3.39 -9.27
CA THR A 57 -4.10 3.70 -9.29
C THR A 57 -4.69 3.65 -7.88
N ILE A 58 -4.40 2.59 -7.12
CA ILE A 58 -4.88 2.48 -5.74
C ILE A 58 -4.19 3.52 -4.83
N THR A 59 -2.90 3.82 -5.06
CA THR A 59 -2.16 4.86 -4.33
C THR A 59 -2.77 6.24 -4.53
N ARG A 60 -3.28 6.55 -5.74
CA ARG A 60 -4.05 7.78 -5.99
C ARG A 60 -5.27 7.87 -5.08
N GLY A 61 -6.04 6.79 -5.00
CA GLY A 61 -7.19 6.72 -4.09
C GLY A 61 -6.78 6.90 -2.62
N ILE A 62 -5.70 6.25 -2.20
CA ILE A 62 -5.17 6.40 -0.83
C ILE A 62 -4.81 7.85 -0.54
N SER A 63 -4.10 8.52 -1.44
CA SER A 63 -3.76 9.94 -1.32
C SER A 63 -5.01 10.83 -1.19
N GLU A 64 -6.04 10.59 -2.01
CA GLU A 64 -7.33 11.28 -1.89
C GLU A 64 -7.99 11.04 -0.53
N GLY A 65 -8.00 9.78 -0.07
CA GLY A 65 -8.57 9.38 1.23
C GLY A 65 -7.87 10.02 2.42
N MET A 66 -6.55 10.22 2.33
CA MET A 66 -5.74 10.95 3.30
C MET A 66 -5.92 12.48 3.22
N GLY A 67 -6.63 12.98 2.20
CA GLY A 67 -6.82 14.44 2.01
C GLY A 67 -5.68 15.14 1.28
N LEU A 68 -4.74 14.39 0.71
CA LEU A 68 -3.55 14.93 0.03
C LEU A 68 -3.82 15.32 -1.45
N GLY A 69 -4.91 14.82 -2.04
CA GLY A 69 -5.29 15.06 -3.44
C GLY A 69 -4.99 13.85 -4.32
N ASP A 70 -5.21 14.02 -5.63
CA ASP A 70 -5.18 12.96 -6.64
C ASP A 70 -3.98 13.03 -7.60
N GLU A 71 -3.05 13.94 -7.37
CA GLU A 71 -1.89 14.16 -8.25
C GLU A 71 -0.78 13.11 -8.04
N VAL A 72 -1.15 11.84 -7.86
CA VAL A 72 -0.20 10.75 -7.67
C VAL A 72 0.30 10.22 -9.02
N THR A 73 1.62 10.15 -9.14
CA THR A 73 2.33 9.58 -10.30
C THR A 73 3.24 8.44 -9.87
N SER A 74 3.54 7.52 -10.80
CA SER A 74 4.51 6.46 -10.51
C SER A 74 5.91 7.04 -10.26
N PRO A 75 6.62 6.62 -9.19
CA PRO A 75 7.97 7.07 -8.88
C PRO A 75 9.07 6.32 -9.66
N THR A 76 8.74 5.56 -10.72
CA THR A 76 9.67 4.68 -11.47
C THR A 76 10.98 5.38 -11.87
N PHE A 77 10.94 6.67 -12.18
CA PHE A 77 12.13 7.42 -12.56
C PHE A 77 12.76 8.22 -11.41
N ALA A 78 11.96 8.58 -10.41
CA ALA A 78 12.39 9.42 -9.29
C ALA A 78 12.82 8.61 -8.06
N LEU A 79 12.49 7.31 -8.01
CA LEU A 79 12.65 6.40 -6.89
C LEU A 79 11.67 6.70 -5.74
N VAL A 80 11.44 7.97 -5.39
CA VAL A 80 10.53 8.41 -4.34
C VAL A 80 9.79 9.67 -4.76
N ASN A 81 8.49 9.71 -4.50
CA ASN A 81 7.64 10.89 -4.59
C ASN A 81 7.02 11.18 -3.23
N GLU A 82 7.05 12.44 -2.80
CA GLU A 82 6.47 12.88 -1.53
C GLU A 82 5.21 13.71 -1.79
N TYR A 83 4.12 13.35 -1.12
CA TYR A 83 2.86 14.08 -1.16
C TYR A 83 2.58 14.65 0.23
N ARG A 84 2.63 15.98 0.34
CA ARG A 84 2.40 16.73 1.57
C ARG A 84 1.42 17.85 1.33
N LYS A 85 0.60 18.16 2.31
CA LYS A 85 -0.32 19.29 2.26
C LYS A 85 -0.31 20.03 3.61
N LYS A 86 -0.33 21.36 3.56
CA LYS A 86 -0.17 22.21 4.73
C LYS A 86 -1.19 21.90 5.86
N ASP A 87 -2.40 21.54 5.48
CA ASP A 87 -3.51 21.30 6.41
C ASP A 87 -3.72 19.79 6.69
N CYS A 88 -2.81 18.94 6.22
CA CYS A 88 -2.83 17.49 6.49
C CYS A 88 -1.62 17.12 7.34
N PRO A 89 -1.83 16.56 8.55
CA PRO A 89 -0.72 16.22 9.44
C PRO A 89 0.10 15.03 8.98
N ILE A 90 -0.48 14.17 8.10
CA ILE A 90 0.14 12.95 7.62
C ILE A 90 0.52 13.11 6.16
N SER A 91 1.74 12.74 5.81
CA SER A 91 2.27 12.71 4.45
C SER A 91 2.19 11.31 3.84
N LEU A 92 2.19 11.22 2.51
CA LEU A 92 2.34 9.98 1.77
C LEU A 92 3.67 9.99 1.04
N ILE A 93 4.49 8.96 1.27
CA ILE A 93 5.80 8.77 0.64
C ILE A 93 5.70 7.54 -0.25
N HIS A 94 5.80 7.74 -1.56
CA HIS A 94 5.61 6.68 -2.56
C HIS A 94 6.95 6.27 -3.15
N PHE A 95 7.36 5.04 -2.88
CA PHE A 95 8.61 4.43 -3.33
C PHE A 95 8.39 3.43 -4.48
N ASP A 96 9.36 3.35 -5.39
CA ASP A 96 9.51 2.27 -6.36
C ASP A 96 10.83 1.52 -6.12
N MET A 97 10.75 0.31 -5.58
CA MET A 97 11.91 -0.52 -5.25
C MET A 97 12.32 -1.46 -6.39
N TYR A 98 11.84 -1.25 -7.63
CA TYR A 98 12.16 -2.11 -8.77
C TYR A 98 13.67 -2.29 -9.02
N ARG A 99 14.46 -1.25 -8.76
CA ARG A 99 15.91 -1.24 -9.00
C ARG A 99 16.74 -1.59 -7.75
N ILE A 100 16.09 -1.79 -6.62
CA ILE A 100 16.78 -2.14 -5.38
C ILE A 100 17.07 -3.64 -5.40
N THR A 101 18.33 -4.01 -5.22
CA THR A 101 18.79 -5.40 -5.31
C THR A 101 19.54 -5.86 -4.07
N SER A 102 19.82 -4.94 -3.13
CA SER A 102 20.53 -5.22 -1.88
C SER A 102 20.10 -4.28 -0.76
N GLY A 103 20.30 -4.68 0.49
CA GLY A 103 20.08 -3.82 1.65
C GLY A 103 20.94 -2.54 1.60
N GLN A 104 22.13 -2.61 1.00
CA GLN A 104 23.00 -1.45 0.82
C GLN A 104 22.41 -0.44 -0.18
N ASP A 105 21.74 -0.91 -1.25
CA ASP A 105 21.00 -0.04 -2.16
C ASP A 105 19.82 0.62 -1.41
N LEU A 106 19.13 -0.13 -0.57
CA LEU A 106 18.02 0.37 0.22
C LEU A 106 18.43 1.51 1.17
N GLU A 107 19.55 1.35 1.88
CA GLU A 107 20.09 2.41 2.75
C GLU A 107 20.30 3.73 1.99
N THR A 108 20.74 3.67 0.73
CA THR A 108 20.98 4.87 -0.09
C THR A 108 19.71 5.59 -0.51
N THR A 109 18.55 4.94 -0.41
CA THR A 109 17.25 5.56 -0.79
C THR A 109 16.73 6.53 0.27
N GLY A 110 17.25 6.46 1.49
CA GLY A 110 16.69 7.17 2.64
C GLY A 110 15.38 6.55 3.16
N PHE A 111 15.04 5.32 2.77
CA PHE A 111 13.79 4.66 3.14
C PHE A 111 13.54 4.68 4.64
N PHE A 112 14.55 4.37 5.43
CA PHE A 112 14.44 4.33 6.90
C PHE A 112 14.28 5.72 7.52
N ASP A 113 14.74 6.79 6.87
CA ASP A 113 14.59 8.17 7.34
C ASP A 113 13.15 8.68 7.20
N TYR A 114 12.35 8.03 6.34
CA TYR A 114 10.94 8.34 6.15
C TYR A 114 10.00 7.55 7.06
N MET A 115 10.51 6.58 7.83
CA MET A 115 9.70 5.79 8.76
C MET A 115 9.41 6.61 10.02
N ASP A 116 8.45 7.52 9.94
CA ASP A 116 8.05 8.43 10.99
C ASP A 116 6.54 8.37 11.22
N ASP A 117 6.08 8.70 12.42
CA ASP A 117 4.66 8.61 12.82
C ASP A 117 3.73 9.54 12.01
N ASP A 118 4.27 10.54 11.32
CA ASP A 118 3.54 11.46 10.46
C ASP A 118 3.61 11.12 8.96
N ALA A 119 4.12 9.95 8.61
CA ALA A 119 4.25 9.48 7.25
C ALA A 119 3.58 8.10 7.04
N VAL A 120 2.97 7.93 5.89
CA VAL A 120 2.58 6.62 5.34
C VAL A 120 3.50 6.31 4.17
N LEU A 121 4.19 5.18 4.21
CA LEU A 121 5.05 4.74 3.12
C LEU A 121 4.28 3.77 2.22
N ALA A 122 4.18 4.08 0.93
CA ALA A 122 3.60 3.22 -0.09
C ALA A 122 4.72 2.70 -1.00
N VAL A 123 4.98 1.40 -0.97
CA VAL A 123 6.17 0.78 -1.56
C VAL A 123 5.78 -0.15 -2.71
N GLU A 124 6.10 0.23 -3.94
CA GLU A 124 5.98 -0.65 -5.11
C GLU A 124 7.20 -1.57 -5.20
N TRP A 125 7.02 -2.79 -5.73
CA TRP A 125 8.07 -3.82 -5.81
C TRP A 125 8.64 -4.18 -4.43
N SER A 126 7.77 -4.23 -3.43
CA SER A 126 8.13 -4.48 -2.03
C SER A 126 8.80 -5.83 -1.79
N GLU A 127 8.60 -6.81 -2.69
CA GLU A 127 9.27 -8.10 -2.66
C GLU A 127 10.80 -8.01 -2.73
N ASN A 128 11.34 -6.92 -3.29
CA ASN A 128 12.78 -6.70 -3.35
C ASN A 128 13.40 -6.33 -2.00
N ILE A 129 12.57 -5.90 -1.04
CA ILE A 129 12.97 -5.48 0.30
C ILE A 129 12.16 -6.17 1.40
N ASP A 130 11.61 -7.34 1.14
CA ASP A 130 10.65 -8.04 2.03
C ASP A 130 11.25 -8.32 3.43
N GLU A 131 12.57 -8.54 3.53
CA GLU A 131 13.29 -8.78 4.79
C GLU A 131 13.49 -7.50 5.62
N ASP A 132 13.41 -6.33 4.98
CA ASP A 132 13.61 -5.02 5.61
C ASP A 132 12.27 -4.33 5.96
N LEU A 133 11.14 -4.92 5.56
CA LEU A 133 9.82 -4.37 5.87
C LEU A 133 9.42 -4.65 7.33
N PRO A 134 8.71 -3.72 7.99
CA PRO A 134 8.13 -3.97 9.30
C PRO A 134 7.21 -5.19 9.30
N GLU A 135 7.21 -5.96 10.40
CA GLU A 135 6.36 -7.16 10.52
C GLU A 135 4.85 -6.82 10.46
N ASP A 136 4.46 -5.63 10.90
CA ASP A 136 3.11 -5.09 10.91
C ASP A 136 2.74 -4.32 9.65
N CYS A 137 3.57 -4.37 8.60
CA CYS A 137 3.25 -3.70 7.34
C CYS A 137 1.94 -4.24 6.75
N ILE A 138 1.19 -3.34 6.11
CA ILE A 138 -0.02 -3.65 5.36
C ILE A 138 0.41 -4.14 3.98
N LYS A 139 0.18 -5.43 3.66
CA LYS A 139 0.49 -5.96 2.31
C LYS A 139 -0.74 -5.86 1.43
N ILE A 140 -0.60 -5.24 0.27
CA ILE A 140 -1.67 -5.14 -0.74
C ILE A 140 -1.23 -5.85 -2.01
N THR A 141 -1.81 -7.01 -2.26
CA THR A 141 -1.58 -7.77 -3.49
C THR A 141 -2.66 -7.45 -4.51
N ILE A 142 -2.25 -7.04 -5.71
CA ILE A 142 -3.17 -6.69 -6.80
C ILE A 142 -2.99 -7.68 -7.94
N ASN A 143 -4.00 -8.50 -8.15
CA ASN A 143 -4.09 -9.48 -9.23
C ASN A 143 -4.94 -8.92 -10.37
N ARG A 144 -4.34 -8.75 -11.55
CA ARG A 144 -5.09 -8.37 -12.76
C ARG A 144 -5.84 -9.58 -13.27
N LEU A 145 -7.18 -9.54 -13.25
CA LEU A 145 -8.05 -10.61 -13.75
C LEU A 145 -8.39 -10.39 -15.22
N SER A 146 -8.60 -9.14 -15.63
CA SER A 146 -8.84 -8.73 -17.02
C SER A 146 -8.30 -7.31 -17.27
N ASP A 147 -8.68 -6.68 -18.37
CA ASP A 147 -8.29 -5.30 -18.64
C ASP A 147 -8.85 -4.33 -17.57
N ASP A 148 -10.09 -4.55 -17.14
CA ASP A 148 -10.78 -3.68 -16.19
C ASP A 148 -10.89 -4.26 -14.78
N GLU A 149 -10.81 -5.61 -14.64
CA GLU A 149 -11.04 -6.28 -13.36
C GLU A 149 -9.76 -6.52 -12.58
N ARG A 150 -9.83 -6.28 -11.27
CA ARG A 150 -8.76 -6.57 -10.29
C ARG A 150 -9.33 -7.34 -9.11
N GLU A 151 -8.53 -8.25 -8.59
CA GLU A 151 -8.68 -8.78 -7.25
C GLU A 151 -7.60 -8.15 -6.37
N ILE A 152 -8.04 -7.57 -5.26
CA ILE A 152 -7.16 -6.85 -4.33
C ILE A 152 -7.27 -7.55 -2.98
N VAL A 153 -6.13 -8.06 -2.51
CA VAL A 153 -6.03 -8.73 -1.21
C VAL A 153 -5.24 -7.82 -0.28
N ILE A 154 -5.86 -7.42 0.82
CA ILE A 154 -5.23 -6.63 1.89
C ILE A 154 -4.92 -7.60 3.03
N GLU A 155 -3.64 -7.75 3.36
CA GLU A 155 -3.16 -8.55 4.48
C GLU A 155 -2.68 -7.62 5.61
N THR A 156 -3.15 -7.86 6.82
CA THR A 156 -2.76 -7.13 8.04
C THR A 156 -2.39 -8.09 9.15
N CYS A 157 -1.80 -7.59 10.24
CA CYS A 157 -1.60 -8.35 11.46
C CYS A 157 -2.93 -8.67 12.15
N ASP A 158 -2.93 -9.72 12.95
CA ASP A 158 -4.07 -10.11 13.77
C ASP A 158 -4.55 -8.95 14.66
N GLY A 159 -5.88 -8.80 14.73
CA GLY A 159 -6.54 -7.70 15.44
C GLY A 159 -6.70 -6.41 14.63
N ASP A 160 -6.01 -6.22 13.51
CA ASP A 160 -6.23 -5.05 12.63
C ASP A 160 -7.35 -5.30 11.63
N VAL A 161 -8.57 -5.03 12.05
CA VAL A 161 -9.81 -5.20 11.27
C VAL A 161 -10.24 -3.93 10.52
N ARG A 162 -9.40 -2.89 10.48
CA ARG A 162 -9.72 -1.58 9.87
C ARG A 162 -10.18 -1.69 8.43
N PHE A 163 -9.74 -2.70 7.71
CA PHE A 163 -10.03 -2.88 6.30
C PHE A 163 -11.16 -3.88 6.04
N GLU A 164 -11.85 -4.33 7.08
CA GLU A 164 -13.06 -5.12 6.94
C GLU A 164 -14.22 -4.27 6.40
N ASN A 165 -15.02 -4.85 5.50
CA ASN A 165 -16.25 -4.24 4.96
C ASN A 165 -16.06 -2.83 4.32
N ILE A 166 -14.93 -2.61 3.63
CA ILE A 166 -14.73 -1.41 2.83
C ILE A 166 -15.71 -1.44 1.64
N GLY A 167 -16.46 -0.34 1.45
CA GLY A 167 -17.31 -0.16 0.29
C GLY A 167 -18.74 -0.70 0.43
N ASN A 168 -19.20 -0.96 1.65
CA ASN A 168 -20.63 -1.19 1.96
C ASN A 168 -21.34 0.10 2.37
#